data_0f5e2cbc138c2a3f9aaad8f42225eb77
#
_entry.id   0f5e2cbc138c2a3f9aaad8f42225eb77
#
_cell.length_a   1.000
_cell.length_b   1.000
_cell.length_c   1.000
_cell.angle_alpha   90.00
_cell.angle_beta   90.00
_cell.angle_gamma   90.00
#
_symmetry.space_group_name_H-M   'P 1'
#
loop_
_entity.id
_entity.type
_entity.pdbx_description
1 polymer ?
#
loop_
_entity_poly.entity_id
_entity_poly.type
_entity_poly.pdbx_seq_one_letter_code
_entity_poly.pdbx_strand_id
1 'polypeptide(L)'
;FAKDDAVRQANRKALFAGHAFGETTELAAVQMIVPPAVRAPGTYRSVDGNTALAWGLIAAGVCARLPVFLGSYPITPASAILHELAHHPDAGVRTFQAEDEIAAITAAIGAAFGGHLAMTTTSGPGLSLKAEALGLVDALELPLVVVNIQRGGPSTGLPTKTEASDLMQAMYGGHGESPLPVIAASRPSECFEVA
;
A
#
# COMPACT_ATOMS: atom_id res chain seq x y z
N PHE A 1 15.40 16.93 -5.00
CA PHE A 1 14.12 16.87 -5.63
C PHE A 1 14.24 16.98 -7.15
N ALA A 2 14.46 18.12 -7.77
CA ALA A 2 14.61 18.20 -9.21
C ALA A 2 16.07 17.93 -9.62
N LYS A 3 16.27 17.16 -10.72
CA LYS A 3 17.60 16.94 -11.32
C LYS A 3 18.14 18.21 -11.99
N ASP A 4 17.24 19.09 -12.44
CA ASP A 4 17.56 20.36 -13.06
C ASP A 4 17.78 21.44 -11.99
N ASP A 5 18.91 22.14 -12.06
CA ASP A 5 19.29 23.18 -11.10
C ASP A 5 18.37 24.41 -11.17
N ALA A 6 17.92 24.80 -12.36
CA ALA A 6 17.00 25.92 -12.52
C ALA A 6 15.63 25.63 -11.84
N VAL A 7 15.10 24.43 -12.02
CA VAL A 7 13.86 23.99 -11.36
C VAL A 7 14.05 23.92 -9.84
N ARG A 8 15.21 23.44 -9.36
CA ARG A 8 15.52 23.40 -7.93
C ARG A 8 15.55 24.79 -7.32
N GLN A 9 16.18 25.75 -8.00
CA GLN A 9 16.25 27.15 -7.56
C GLN A 9 14.87 27.82 -7.58
N ALA A 10 14.06 27.57 -8.61
CA ALA A 10 12.68 28.07 -8.69
C ALA A 10 11.83 27.56 -7.52
N ASN A 11 11.90 26.26 -7.22
CA ASN A 11 11.20 25.66 -6.09
C ASN A 11 11.64 26.25 -4.73
N ARG A 12 12.95 26.50 -4.55
CA ARG A 12 13.46 27.17 -3.36
C ARG A 12 12.92 28.58 -3.23
N LYS A 13 12.94 29.38 -4.30
CA LYS A 13 12.39 30.75 -4.29
C LYS A 13 10.90 30.74 -3.97
N ALA A 14 10.12 29.82 -4.55
CA ALA A 14 8.69 29.69 -4.27
C ALA A 14 8.43 29.34 -2.80
N LEU A 15 9.22 28.40 -2.22
CA LEU A 15 9.12 28.02 -0.82
C LEU A 15 9.39 29.20 0.12
N PHE A 16 10.49 29.93 -0.10
CA PHE A 16 10.82 31.09 0.74
C PHE A 16 9.83 32.24 0.58
N ALA A 17 9.32 32.47 -0.63
CA ALA A 17 8.29 33.48 -0.86
C ALA A 17 6.98 33.11 -0.16
N GLY A 18 6.56 31.86 -0.17
CA GLY A 18 5.39 31.39 0.54
C GLY A 18 5.54 31.47 2.06
N HIS A 19 6.73 31.16 2.58
CA HIS A 19 7.05 31.29 4.00
C HIS A 19 6.96 32.76 4.44
N ALA A 20 7.64 33.65 3.73
CA ALA A 20 7.63 35.11 4.02
C ALA A 20 6.21 35.68 3.90
N PHE A 21 5.42 35.23 2.94
CA PHE A 21 4.02 35.64 2.82
C PHE A 21 3.20 35.21 4.03
N GLY A 22 3.36 33.98 4.51
CA GLY A 22 2.68 33.49 5.71
C GLY A 22 3.03 34.27 6.97
N GLU A 23 4.31 34.66 7.15
CA GLU A 23 4.75 35.51 8.24
C GLU A 23 4.18 36.93 8.17
N THR A 24 4.14 37.51 6.95
CA THR A 24 3.69 38.90 6.75
C THR A 24 2.16 39.05 6.91
N THR A 25 1.40 38.01 6.55
CA THR A 25 -0.08 38.07 6.56
C THR A 25 -0.70 37.71 7.89
N GLU A 26 0.09 37.21 8.86
CA GLU A 26 -0.39 36.79 10.20
C GLU A 26 -1.63 35.88 10.14
N LEU A 27 -1.72 35.03 9.11
CA LEU A 27 -2.89 34.19 8.84
C LEU A 27 -3.17 33.13 9.92
N ALA A 28 -2.18 32.79 10.72
CA ALA A 28 -2.31 31.81 11.78
C ALA A 28 -2.37 32.45 13.17
N ALA A 29 -3.50 32.29 13.85
CA ALA A 29 -3.66 32.72 15.22
C ALA A 29 -2.76 31.95 16.22
N VAL A 30 -2.31 30.74 15.84
CA VAL A 30 -1.42 29.88 16.62
C VAL A 30 -0.31 29.36 15.72
N GLN A 31 0.94 29.63 16.09
CA GLN A 31 2.10 29.03 15.44
C GLN A 31 2.33 27.62 15.99
N MET A 32 2.22 26.61 15.13
CA MET A 32 2.60 25.24 15.44
C MET A 32 4.01 24.98 14.93
N ILE A 33 4.89 24.54 15.82
CA ILE A 33 6.28 24.20 15.48
C ILE A 33 6.44 22.69 15.62
N VAL A 34 6.96 22.06 14.57
CA VAL A 34 7.41 20.67 14.64
C VAL A 34 8.88 20.67 15.03
N PRO A 35 9.23 20.29 16.25
CA PRO A 35 10.63 20.25 16.67
C PRO A 35 11.39 19.15 15.94
N PRO A 36 12.73 19.26 15.84
CA PRO A 36 13.55 18.18 15.34
C PRO A 36 13.34 16.89 16.13
N ALA A 37 13.16 15.76 15.44
CA ALA A 37 13.07 14.47 16.11
C ALA A 37 14.42 14.08 16.73
N VAL A 38 14.39 13.65 17.99
CA VAL A 38 15.57 13.06 18.65
C VAL A 38 15.76 11.66 18.08
N ARG A 39 16.85 11.44 17.34
CA ARG A 39 17.19 10.15 16.73
C ARG A 39 18.58 9.74 17.16
N ALA A 40 18.82 8.44 17.33
CA ALA A 40 20.16 7.92 17.50
C ALA A 40 21.03 8.26 16.28
N PRO A 41 22.34 8.49 16.43
CA PRO A 41 23.23 8.66 15.28
C PRO A 41 23.18 7.43 14.37
N GLY A 42 23.05 7.65 13.05
CA GLY A 42 22.96 6.56 12.10
C GLY A 42 22.58 7.03 10.69
N THR A 43 22.59 6.08 9.76
CA THR A 43 22.09 6.29 8.40
C THR A 43 20.62 5.95 8.34
N TYR A 44 19.81 6.89 7.88
CA TYR A 44 18.36 6.74 7.76
C TYR A 44 17.93 6.83 6.30
N ARG A 45 16.91 6.07 5.95
CA ARG A 45 16.23 6.16 4.66
C ARG A 45 14.79 6.60 4.88
N SER A 46 14.31 7.53 4.05
CA SER A 46 12.88 7.85 4.00
C SER A 46 12.16 6.76 3.20
N VAL A 47 11.18 6.11 3.81
CA VAL A 47 10.40 5.02 3.22
C VAL A 47 8.92 5.27 3.50
N ASP A 48 8.07 5.13 2.50
CA ASP A 48 6.61 5.13 2.67
C ASP A 48 6.10 3.73 3.02
N GLY A 49 4.82 3.66 3.43
CA GLY A 49 4.21 2.40 3.86
C GLY A 49 4.10 1.35 2.76
N ASN A 50 3.84 1.76 1.51
CA ASN A 50 3.72 0.83 0.39
C ASN A 50 5.06 0.18 0.05
N THR A 51 6.13 0.96 0.06
CA THR A 51 7.50 0.47 -0.13
C THR A 51 7.92 -0.46 1.02
N ALA A 52 7.64 -0.06 2.28
CA ALA A 52 7.95 -0.89 3.44
C ALA A 52 7.19 -2.23 3.39
N LEU A 53 5.91 -2.20 3.04
CA LEU A 53 5.10 -3.41 2.86
C LEU A 53 5.64 -4.32 1.75
N ALA A 54 5.99 -3.75 0.59
CA ALA A 54 6.56 -4.51 -0.52
C ALA A 54 7.85 -5.25 -0.10
N TRP A 55 8.72 -4.60 0.65
CA TRP A 55 9.93 -5.23 1.18
C TRP A 55 9.63 -6.30 2.24
N GLY A 56 8.61 -6.08 3.08
CA GLY A 56 8.13 -7.09 4.03
C GLY A 56 7.62 -8.36 3.33
N LEU A 57 6.84 -8.19 2.27
CA LEU A 57 6.35 -9.30 1.46
C LEU A 57 7.48 -10.10 0.79
N ILE A 58 8.54 -9.43 0.32
CA ILE A 58 9.75 -10.10 -0.17
C ILE A 58 10.42 -10.89 0.95
N ALA A 59 10.59 -10.27 2.13
CA ALA A 59 11.18 -10.93 3.29
C ALA A 59 10.35 -12.15 3.73
N ALA A 60 9.01 -12.05 3.72
CA ALA A 60 8.12 -13.15 4.01
C ALA A 60 8.32 -14.33 3.03
N GLY A 61 8.46 -14.06 1.74
CA GLY A 61 8.78 -15.08 0.73
C GLY A 61 10.10 -15.79 1.02
N VAL A 62 11.14 -15.03 1.38
CA VAL A 62 12.45 -15.59 1.77
C VAL A 62 12.33 -16.45 3.03
N CYS A 63 11.63 -15.98 4.07
CA CYS A 63 11.42 -16.72 5.31
C CYS A 63 10.60 -18.00 5.08
N ALA A 64 9.56 -17.94 4.27
CA ALA A 64 8.73 -19.08 3.91
C ALA A 64 9.41 -20.04 2.92
N ARG A 65 10.47 -19.62 2.26
CA ARG A 65 11.11 -20.32 1.14
C ARG A 65 10.13 -20.58 -0.02
N LEU A 66 9.26 -19.64 -0.28
CA LEU A 66 8.28 -19.69 -1.36
C LEU A 66 8.54 -18.55 -2.35
N PRO A 67 8.35 -18.80 -3.64
CA PRO A 67 8.35 -17.72 -4.62
C PRO A 67 7.14 -16.81 -4.36
N VAL A 68 7.36 -15.50 -4.48
CA VAL A 68 6.33 -14.48 -4.28
C VAL A 68 5.59 -14.23 -5.58
N PHE A 69 4.26 -14.17 -5.53
CA PHE A 69 3.43 -13.79 -6.66
C PHE A 69 2.46 -12.67 -6.27
N LEU A 70 2.50 -11.56 -7.00
CA LEU A 70 1.53 -10.48 -6.88
C LEU A 70 0.64 -10.43 -8.12
N GLY A 71 -0.65 -10.68 -7.95
CA GLY A 71 -1.70 -10.34 -8.91
C GLY A 71 -2.32 -8.99 -8.55
N SER A 72 -2.12 -7.97 -9.37
CA SER A 72 -2.65 -6.63 -9.11
C SER A 72 -3.16 -5.97 -10.39
N TYR A 73 -3.78 -4.82 -10.27
CA TYR A 73 -4.30 -4.02 -11.37
C TYR A 73 -4.07 -2.53 -11.05
N PRO A 74 -4.18 -1.62 -12.03
CA PRO A 74 -3.96 -0.20 -11.79
C PRO A 74 -5.01 0.41 -10.86
N ILE A 75 -4.63 0.70 -9.63
CA ILE A 75 -5.51 1.34 -8.61
C ILE A 75 -4.70 2.22 -7.67
N THR A 76 -5.05 3.48 -7.57
CA THR A 76 -4.43 4.41 -6.62
C THR A 76 -5.04 4.24 -5.22
N PRO A 77 -4.20 4.17 -4.15
CA PRO A 77 -2.73 4.30 -4.13
C PRO A 77 -1.97 2.95 -4.15
N ALA A 78 -2.64 1.82 -4.31
CA ALA A 78 -2.05 0.48 -4.17
C ALA A 78 -1.06 0.11 -5.30
N SER A 79 -1.13 0.75 -6.47
CA SER A 79 -0.21 0.48 -7.59
C SER A 79 1.26 0.68 -7.25
N ALA A 80 1.58 1.49 -6.24
CA ALA A 80 2.97 1.67 -5.81
C ALA A 80 3.62 0.36 -5.33
N ILE A 81 2.84 -0.55 -4.73
CA ILE A 81 3.31 -1.88 -4.30
C ILE A 81 3.69 -2.74 -5.51
N LEU A 82 2.84 -2.74 -6.55
CA LEU A 82 3.12 -3.45 -7.80
C LEU A 82 4.42 -2.94 -8.44
N HIS A 83 4.59 -1.63 -8.51
CA HIS A 83 5.77 -1.02 -9.09
C HIS A 83 7.03 -1.35 -8.30
N GLU A 84 6.98 -1.29 -6.97
CA GLU A 84 8.13 -1.63 -6.12
C GLU A 84 8.50 -3.11 -6.27
N LEU A 85 7.54 -4.03 -6.17
CA LEU A 85 7.79 -5.46 -6.31
C LEU A 85 8.34 -5.85 -7.70
N ALA A 86 7.91 -5.15 -8.75
CA ALA A 86 8.42 -5.39 -10.11
C ALA A 86 9.92 -5.08 -10.28
N HIS A 87 10.52 -4.32 -9.37
CA HIS A 87 11.96 -4.06 -9.36
C HIS A 87 12.81 -5.19 -8.76
N HIS A 88 12.17 -6.23 -8.19
CA HIS A 88 12.85 -7.29 -7.45
C HIS A 88 12.67 -8.71 -8.03
N PRO A 89 12.82 -8.93 -9.36
CA PRO A 89 12.68 -10.26 -9.95
C PRO A 89 13.72 -11.25 -9.42
N ASP A 90 14.93 -10.75 -9.09
CA ASP A 90 16.03 -11.57 -8.57
C ASP A 90 15.75 -12.11 -7.16
N ALA A 91 14.78 -11.54 -6.44
CA ALA A 91 14.32 -12.03 -5.15
C ALA A 91 13.21 -13.09 -5.25
N GLY A 92 12.99 -13.66 -6.43
CA GLY A 92 11.94 -14.66 -6.65
C GLY A 92 10.53 -14.07 -6.73
N VAL A 93 10.43 -12.77 -7.00
CA VAL A 93 9.15 -12.06 -7.11
C VAL A 93 8.64 -12.10 -8.55
N ARG A 94 7.38 -12.49 -8.70
CA ARG A 94 6.65 -12.42 -9.97
C ARG A 94 5.46 -11.48 -9.80
N THR A 95 5.35 -10.50 -10.68
CA THR A 95 4.23 -9.56 -10.72
C THR A 95 3.40 -9.79 -11.97
N PHE A 96 2.08 -9.74 -11.79
CA PHE A 96 1.11 -9.83 -12.88
C PHE A 96 0.15 -8.65 -12.79
N GLN A 97 0.14 -7.82 -13.81
CA GLN A 97 -0.83 -6.74 -13.93
C GLN A 97 -2.04 -7.25 -14.71
N ALA A 98 -3.15 -7.41 -14.02
CA ALA A 98 -4.43 -7.79 -14.58
C ALA A 98 -5.20 -6.55 -15.10
N GLU A 99 -6.29 -6.79 -15.80
CA GLU A 99 -7.20 -5.74 -16.28
C GLU A 99 -8.01 -5.14 -15.13
N ASP A 100 -8.49 -5.99 -14.22
CA ASP A 100 -9.38 -5.60 -13.13
C ASP A 100 -9.15 -6.38 -11.82
N GLU A 101 -9.98 -6.09 -10.83
CA GLU A 101 -9.97 -6.69 -9.50
C GLU A 101 -10.14 -8.19 -9.51
N ILE A 102 -11.07 -8.68 -10.31
CA ILE A 102 -11.46 -10.11 -10.36
C ILE A 102 -10.34 -10.91 -11.01
N ALA A 103 -9.84 -10.45 -12.15
CA ALA A 103 -8.71 -11.08 -12.82
C ALA A 103 -7.45 -11.10 -11.96
N ALA A 104 -7.20 -10.01 -11.19
CA ALA A 104 -6.05 -9.93 -10.29
C ALA A 104 -6.09 -10.96 -9.16
N ILE A 105 -7.23 -11.07 -8.45
CA ILE A 105 -7.35 -12.01 -7.34
C ILE A 105 -7.41 -13.46 -7.84
N THR A 106 -8.09 -13.75 -8.94
CA THR A 106 -8.17 -15.12 -9.46
C THR A 106 -6.82 -15.61 -9.98
N ALA A 107 -5.99 -14.73 -10.57
CA ALA A 107 -4.60 -15.07 -10.91
C ALA A 107 -3.78 -15.39 -9.65
N ALA A 108 -3.96 -14.62 -8.56
CA ALA A 108 -3.29 -14.87 -7.30
C ALA A 108 -3.76 -16.19 -6.65
N ILE A 109 -5.05 -16.54 -6.72
CA ILE A 109 -5.59 -17.85 -6.29
C ILE A 109 -4.89 -18.98 -7.04
N GLY A 110 -4.79 -18.87 -8.37
CA GLY A 110 -4.09 -19.86 -9.19
C GLY A 110 -2.62 -20.01 -8.80
N ALA A 111 -1.95 -18.90 -8.49
CA ALA A 111 -0.56 -18.91 -8.02
C ALA A 111 -0.41 -19.55 -6.62
N ALA A 112 -1.34 -19.26 -5.68
CA ALA A 112 -1.38 -19.92 -4.38
C ALA A 112 -1.56 -21.43 -4.50
N PHE A 113 -2.49 -21.86 -5.34
CA PHE A 113 -2.69 -23.28 -5.65
C PHE A 113 -1.44 -23.93 -6.26
N GLY A 114 -0.66 -23.16 -7.05
CA GLY A 114 0.62 -23.56 -7.62
C GLY A 114 1.82 -23.47 -6.66
N GLY A 115 1.61 -23.20 -5.36
CA GLY A 115 2.66 -23.22 -4.34
C GLY A 115 3.46 -21.93 -4.22
N HIS A 116 2.88 -20.78 -4.59
CA HIS A 116 3.48 -19.46 -4.34
C HIS A 116 2.94 -18.84 -3.05
N LEU A 117 3.74 -17.98 -2.42
CA LEU A 117 3.23 -16.98 -1.50
C LEU A 117 2.52 -15.93 -2.36
N ALA A 118 1.21 -16.10 -2.51
CA ALA A 118 0.41 -15.30 -3.42
C ALA A 118 -0.27 -14.15 -2.70
N MET A 119 -0.37 -13.04 -3.39
CA MET A 119 -1.01 -11.83 -2.87
C MET A 119 -1.71 -11.05 -3.96
N THR A 120 -2.66 -10.22 -3.55
CA THR A 120 -3.32 -9.24 -4.41
C THR A 120 -3.44 -7.91 -3.69
N THR A 121 -3.32 -6.81 -4.43
CA THR A 121 -3.51 -5.47 -3.86
C THR A 121 -4.79 -4.84 -4.38
N THR A 122 -5.39 -4.00 -3.56
CA THR A 122 -6.61 -3.27 -3.91
C THR A 122 -6.74 -1.99 -3.09
N SER A 123 -7.79 -1.23 -3.33
CA SER A 123 -8.16 -0.04 -2.58
C SER A 123 -9.67 0.19 -2.69
N GLY A 124 -10.30 0.62 -1.58
CA GLY A 124 -11.69 1.04 -1.57
C GLY A 124 -12.66 0.04 -2.20
N PRO A 125 -13.33 0.41 -3.31
CA PRO A 125 -14.38 -0.42 -3.93
C PRO A 125 -13.89 -1.77 -4.44
N GLY A 126 -12.58 -1.91 -4.68
CA GLY A 126 -12.02 -3.16 -5.16
C GLY A 126 -12.09 -4.30 -4.14
N LEU A 127 -12.16 -4.01 -2.84
CA LEU A 127 -12.42 -5.02 -1.83
C LEU A 127 -13.79 -5.66 -2.01
N SER A 128 -14.81 -4.87 -2.33
CA SER A 128 -16.16 -5.37 -2.64
C SER A 128 -16.17 -6.31 -3.85
N LEU A 129 -15.43 -5.97 -4.91
CA LEU A 129 -15.34 -6.79 -6.12
C LEU A 129 -14.58 -8.09 -5.93
N LYS A 130 -13.78 -8.19 -4.87
CA LYS A 130 -13.01 -9.39 -4.53
C LYS A 130 -13.72 -10.32 -3.53
N ALA A 131 -14.88 -9.92 -2.99
CA ALA A 131 -15.54 -10.62 -1.88
C ALA A 131 -15.89 -12.08 -2.22
N GLU A 132 -16.39 -12.36 -3.43
CA GLU A 132 -16.68 -13.73 -3.86
C GLU A 132 -15.42 -14.59 -3.93
N ALA A 133 -14.35 -14.06 -4.52
CA ALA A 133 -13.08 -14.77 -4.63
C ALA A 133 -12.42 -15.02 -3.26
N LEU A 134 -12.63 -14.15 -2.28
CA LEU A 134 -12.20 -14.38 -0.89
C LEU A 134 -12.91 -15.58 -0.28
N GLY A 135 -14.22 -15.73 -0.51
CA GLY A 135 -14.96 -16.92 -0.08
C GLY A 135 -14.44 -18.20 -0.75
N LEU A 136 -14.02 -18.13 -2.02
CA LEU A 136 -13.38 -19.27 -2.71
C LEU A 136 -12.04 -19.64 -2.08
N VAL A 137 -11.22 -18.66 -1.72
CA VAL A 137 -9.92 -18.87 -1.04
C VAL A 137 -10.11 -19.61 0.27
N ASP A 138 -11.09 -19.18 1.07
CA ASP A 138 -11.44 -19.82 2.34
C ASP A 138 -11.93 -21.24 2.13
N ALA A 139 -12.86 -21.47 1.20
CA ALA A 139 -13.38 -22.80 0.87
C ALA A 139 -12.31 -23.78 0.36
N LEU A 140 -11.25 -23.29 -0.27
CA LEU A 140 -10.12 -24.08 -0.77
C LEU A 140 -8.96 -24.17 0.23
N GLU A 141 -9.06 -23.50 1.39
CA GLU A 141 -7.99 -23.43 2.41
C GLU A 141 -6.64 -22.96 1.82
N LEU A 142 -6.67 -22.00 0.89
CA LEU A 142 -5.48 -21.51 0.23
C LEU A 142 -4.89 -20.30 0.98
N PRO A 143 -3.56 -20.24 1.15
CA PRO A 143 -2.91 -19.06 1.70
C PRO A 143 -2.91 -17.93 0.65
N LEU A 144 -3.64 -16.85 0.93
CA LEU A 144 -3.67 -15.65 0.09
C LEU A 144 -3.63 -14.40 0.95
N VAL A 145 -2.75 -13.46 0.62
CA VAL A 145 -2.71 -12.15 1.27
C VAL A 145 -3.46 -11.14 0.41
N VAL A 146 -4.44 -10.45 1.00
CA VAL A 146 -5.13 -9.33 0.35
C VAL A 146 -4.73 -8.03 1.04
N VAL A 147 -4.05 -7.16 0.30
CA VAL A 147 -3.60 -5.86 0.78
C VAL A 147 -4.59 -4.80 0.35
N ASN A 148 -5.36 -4.27 1.29
CA ASN A 148 -6.28 -3.17 1.06
C ASN A 148 -5.66 -1.84 1.52
N ILE A 149 -5.21 -1.02 0.58
CA ILE A 149 -4.73 0.33 0.85
C ILE A 149 -5.92 1.27 0.83
N GLN A 150 -6.38 1.67 2.00
CA GLN A 150 -7.62 2.43 2.15
C GLN A 150 -7.55 3.81 1.51
N ARG A 151 -8.68 4.27 1.00
CA ARG A 151 -8.88 5.60 0.43
C ARG A 151 -10.32 6.07 0.64
N GLY A 152 -10.55 7.38 0.49
CA GLY A 152 -11.89 7.96 0.66
C GLY A 152 -12.90 7.37 -0.31
N GLY A 153 -14.06 7.01 0.22
CA GLY A 153 -15.25 6.51 -0.49
C GLY A 153 -16.35 7.58 -0.59
N PRO A 154 -17.58 7.20 -0.97
CA PRO A 154 -18.00 5.90 -1.53
C PRO A 154 -17.68 5.71 -3.02
N SER A 155 -17.89 4.49 -3.54
CA SER A 155 -17.61 4.11 -4.94
C SER A 155 -16.14 4.33 -5.30
N THR A 156 -15.82 4.85 -6.48
CA THR A 156 -14.44 5.20 -6.85
C THR A 156 -13.81 6.25 -5.93
N GLY A 157 -14.64 7.04 -5.27
CA GLY A 157 -14.30 7.93 -4.18
C GLY A 157 -13.20 8.95 -4.51
N LEU A 158 -12.32 9.16 -3.55
CA LEU A 158 -11.23 10.13 -3.59
C LEU A 158 -9.88 9.39 -3.58
N PRO A 159 -9.33 8.98 -4.73
CA PRO A 159 -8.16 8.09 -4.81
C PRO A 159 -6.91 8.59 -4.09
N THR A 160 -6.77 9.91 -3.92
CA THR A 160 -5.61 10.55 -3.29
C THR A 160 -5.88 11.02 -1.85
N LYS A 161 -7.06 10.72 -1.30
CA LYS A 161 -7.43 11.08 0.07
C LYS A 161 -7.47 9.84 0.94
N THR A 162 -6.80 9.91 2.08
CA THR A 162 -6.80 8.84 3.07
C THR A 162 -8.10 8.84 3.87
N GLU A 163 -8.67 7.65 4.03
CA GLU A 163 -9.82 7.38 4.89
C GLU A 163 -9.73 5.93 5.36
N ALA A 164 -10.18 5.65 6.57
CA ALA A 164 -10.15 4.31 7.18
C ALA A 164 -11.58 3.82 7.43
N SER A 165 -12.35 3.63 6.35
CA SER A 165 -13.76 3.23 6.42
C SER A 165 -14.03 1.77 6.05
N ASP A 166 -13.03 1.04 5.53
CA ASP A 166 -13.22 -0.31 4.97
C ASP A 166 -13.09 -1.44 6.01
N LEU A 167 -12.73 -1.13 7.27
CA LEU A 167 -12.44 -2.15 8.27
C LEU A 167 -13.63 -3.09 8.52
N MET A 168 -14.83 -2.53 8.67
CA MET A 168 -16.03 -3.33 8.92
C MET A 168 -16.38 -4.22 7.71
N GLN A 169 -16.13 -3.74 6.51
CA GLN A 169 -16.29 -4.54 5.30
C GLN A 169 -15.26 -5.68 5.25
N ALA A 170 -14.00 -5.41 5.58
CA ALA A 170 -12.96 -6.42 5.62
C ALA A 170 -13.26 -7.52 6.65
N MET A 171 -13.82 -7.15 7.81
CA MET A 171 -14.11 -8.09 8.88
C MET A 171 -15.43 -8.87 8.69
N TYR A 172 -16.45 -8.24 8.14
CA TYR A 172 -17.82 -8.77 8.14
C TYR A 172 -18.49 -8.76 6.77
N GLY A 173 -17.80 -8.27 5.73
CA GLY A 173 -18.36 -8.20 4.36
C GLY A 173 -18.22 -9.49 3.56
N GLY A 174 -17.79 -10.57 4.18
CA GLY A 174 -17.67 -11.88 3.55
C GLY A 174 -19.03 -12.49 3.19
N HIS A 175 -19.03 -13.43 2.25
CA HIS A 175 -20.20 -14.18 1.82
C HIS A 175 -20.24 -15.53 2.56
N GLY A 176 -21.33 -15.79 3.28
CA GLY A 176 -21.45 -16.99 4.11
C GLY A 176 -20.59 -16.93 5.38
N GLU A 177 -20.25 -18.09 5.92
CA GLU A 177 -19.34 -18.25 7.06
C GLU A 177 -17.89 -18.31 6.55
N SER A 178 -17.23 -17.16 6.50
CA SER A 178 -15.86 -17.03 5.99
C SER A 178 -15.08 -16.07 6.90
N PRO A 179 -14.62 -16.52 8.07
CA PRO A 179 -13.85 -15.70 8.98
C PRO A 179 -12.44 -15.49 8.46
N LEU A 180 -12.07 -14.24 8.21
CA LEU A 180 -10.75 -13.89 7.72
C LEU A 180 -9.96 -13.15 8.81
N PRO A 181 -8.68 -13.48 9.03
CA PRO A 181 -7.81 -12.67 9.87
C PRO A 181 -7.56 -11.31 9.20
N VAL A 182 -7.78 -10.24 9.97
CA VAL A 182 -7.55 -8.86 9.50
C VAL A 182 -6.49 -8.22 10.37
N ILE A 183 -5.42 -7.72 9.75
CA ILE A 183 -4.33 -7.03 10.41
C ILE A 183 -4.25 -5.61 9.86
N ALA A 184 -4.12 -4.61 10.74
CA ALA A 184 -4.01 -3.22 10.35
C ALA A 184 -2.67 -2.63 10.84
N ALA A 185 -1.87 -2.10 9.92
CA ALA A 185 -0.70 -1.30 10.26
C ALA A 185 -1.15 0.11 10.64
N SER A 186 -0.72 0.63 11.79
CA SER A 186 -1.09 1.96 12.27
C SER A 186 -0.17 3.06 11.72
N ARG A 187 1.01 2.70 11.21
CA ARG A 187 2.01 3.62 10.70
C ARG A 187 2.95 2.93 9.69
N PRO A 188 3.62 3.71 8.82
CA PRO A 188 4.51 3.15 7.79
C PRO A 188 5.61 2.24 8.32
N SER A 189 6.13 2.50 9.54
CA SER A 189 7.17 1.66 10.14
C SER A 189 6.71 0.26 10.50
N GLU A 190 5.41 0.02 10.66
CA GLU A 190 4.84 -1.29 10.96
C GLU A 190 4.52 -2.09 9.69
N CYS A 191 4.42 -1.43 8.53
CA CYS A 191 4.03 -2.10 7.29
C CYS A 191 4.99 -3.22 6.86
N PHE A 192 6.26 -3.13 7.21
CA PHE A 192 7.24 -4.19 6.95
C PHE A 192 7.03 -5.41 7.84
N GLU A 193 6.69 -5.18 9.12
CA GLU A 193 6.59 -6.24 10.13
C GLU A 193 5.26 -7.01 10.02
N VAL A 194 4.19 -6.34 9.55
CA VAL A 194 2.86 -6.96 9.38
C VAL A 194 2.73 -7.74 8.08
N ALA A 195 3.66 -7.55 7.14
CA ALA A 195 3.72 -8.29 5.89
C ALA A 195 4.27 -9.70 6.11
#